data_92d83116e2a539df9ee2c51c432fe5b0
#
_entry.id   92d83116e2a539df9ee2c51c432fe5b0
#
_cell.length_a   1.000
_cell.length_b   1.000
_cell.length_c   1.000
_cell.angle_alpha   90.00
_cell.angle_beta   90.00
_cell.angle_gamma   90.00
#
_symmetry.space_group_name_H-M   'P 1'
#
loop_
_entity.id
_entity.type
_entity.pdbx_description
1 polymer ?
#
loop_
_entity_poly.entity_id
_entity_poly.type
_entity_poly.pdbx_seq_one_letter_code
_entity_poly.pdbx_strand_id
1 'polypeptide(L)'
;LDRFYENPNGEMQMFCNNAPGLWHAFGCPLTSGGAYRWYRDALRRDLVNESRAQGKNVYALMDAEAAQSRPGSNGVVFAPYLSGERCPYPDPNARGVFYGLSLGSTGADMTRAVMEGVTFSLKQVIDILARFAPCEKVYTSGGGSASPLWRQMQADVFDLPVYTMSAAGEGGAYGAVMVAGVGAGVWKDLLEATGIVRVETETLPNRENQKAYRDAFEIYSTLYPALKKAFDLSAEKGW
;
A
#
# COMPACT_ATOMS: atom_id res chain seq x y z
N LEU A 1 12.50 -6.24 -14.94
CA LEU A 1 12.21 -7.28 -15.93
C LEU A 1 13.22 -7.21 -17.05
N ASP A 2 13.54 -8.34 -17.65
CA ASP A 2 14.53 -8.49 -18.74
C ASP A 2 13.95 -8.25 -20.15
N ARG A 3 12.61 -8.16 -20.26
CA ARG A 3 11.88 -7.93 -21.51
C ARG A 3 10.51 -7.33 -21.28
N PHE A 4 9.90 -6.85 -22.33
CA PHE A 4 8.49 -6.51 -22.36
C PHE A 4 7.62 -7.77 -22.23
N TYR A 5 6.57 -7.69 -21.41
CA TYR A 5 5.55 -8.71 -21.28
C TYR A 5 4.21 -8.15 -21.75
N GLU A 6 3.49 -8.90 -22.53
CA GLU A 6 2.14 -8.54 -22.95
C GLU A 6 1.19 -8.49 -21.74
N ASN A 7 0.33 -7.49 -21.72
CA ASN A 7 -0.67 -7.26 -20.68
C ASN A 7 -2.05 -7.03 -21.31
N PRO A 8 -2.66 -8.08 -21.90
CA PRO A 8 -3.87 -7.96 -22.70
C PRO A 8 -5.08 -7.43 -21.93
N ASN A 9 -5.10 -7.61 -20.60
CA ASN A 9 -6.20 -7.13 -19.76
C ASN A 9 -6.03 -5.67 -19.29
N GLY A 10 -4.89 -5.03 -19.59
CA GLY A 10 -4.63 -3.65 -19.20
C GLY A 10 -4.51 -3.42 -17.68
N GLU A 11 -4.37 -4.49 -16.88
CA GLU A 11 -4.31 -4.42 -15.40
C GLU A 11 -3.07 -3.68 -14.88
N MET A 12 -1.98 -3.71 -15.67
CA MET A 12 -0.70 -3.13 -15.33
C MET A 12 -0.19 -2.24 -16.46
N GLN A 13 0.78 -1.39 -16.15
CA GLN A 13 1.49 -0.61 -17.16
C GLN A 13 2.93 -1.12 -17.25
N MET A 14 3.46 -1.16 -18.48
CA MET A 14 4.84 -1.59 -18.75
C MET A 14 5.62 -0.41 -19.31
N PHE A 15 6.79 -0.17 -18.75
CA PHE A 15 7.68 0.92 -19.17
C PHE A 15 9.10 0.42 -19.38
N CYS A 16 9.82 1.08 -20.30
CA CYS A 16 11.27 0.97 -20.31
C CYS A 16 11.85 1.45 -18.98
N ASN A 17 12.82 0.72 -18.47
CA ASN A 17 13.57 1.17 -17.30
C ASN A 17 14.64 2.19 -17.70
N ASN A 18 15.10 3.01 -16.77
CA ASN A 18 16.23 3.91 -16.99
C ASN A 18 17.56 3.18 -17.21
N ALA A 19 17.68 1.93 -16.75
CA ALA A 19 18.80 1.07 -17.10
C ALA A 19 18.56 0.42 -18.47
N PRO A 20 19.51 0.55 -19.44
CA PRO A 20 19.34 0.02 -20.80
C PRO A 20 19.03 -1.47 -20.82
N GLY A 21 18.08 -1.86 -21.67
CA GLY A 21 17.66 -3.26 -21.86
C GLY A 21 16.74 -3.82 -20.77
N LEU A 22 16.39 -3.03 -19.76
CA LEU A 22 15.49 -3.44 -18.70
C LEU A 22 14.10 -2.79 -18.83
N TRP A 23 13.13 -3.44 -18.21
CA TRP A 23 11.73 -3.02 -18.16
C TRP A 23 11.23 -3.00 -16.72
N HIS A 24 10.14 -2.28 -16.46
CA HIS A 24 9.41 -2.42 -15.21
C HIS A 24 7.92 -2.47 -15.45
N ALA A 25 7.24 -3.30 -14.68
CA ALA A 25 5.79 -3.34 -14.60
C ALA A 25 5.33 -2.46 -13.45
N PHE A 26 4.22 -1.78 -13.62
CA PHE A 26 3.71 -0.78 -12.70
C PHE A 26 2.21 -0.94 -12.48
N GLY A 27 1.80 -1.10 -11.23
CA GLY A 27 0.41 -1.03 -10.79
C GLY A 27 0.22 0.13 -9.82
N CYS A 28 -0.83 0.92 -10.00
CA CYS A 28 -1.06 2.14 -9.24
C CYS A 28 -2.45 2.15 -8.61
N PRO A 29 -2.59 1.70 -7.34
CA PRO A 29 -3.76 2.03 -6.54
C PRO A 29 -3.83 3.54 -6.29
N LEU A 30 -5.04 4.15 -6.42
CA LEU A 30 -5.16 5.61 -6.41
C LEU A 30 -5.04 6.25 -5.03
N THR A 31 -5.40 5.56 -3.97
CA THR A 31 -5.51 6.20 -2.64
C THR A 31 -4.66 5.58 -1.53
N SER A 32 -3.70 4.76 -1.80
CA SER A 32 -2.80 4.10 -0.83
C SER A 32 -2.63 4.86 0.51
N GLY A 33 -1.51 5.53 0.77
CA GLY A 33 -1.29 6.35 1.97
C GLY A 33 -2.24 7.54 2.10
N GLY A 34 -2.86 7.97 1.00
CA GLY A 34 -3.90 8.99 0.97
C GLY A 34 -5.16 8.58 1.75
N ALA A 35 -5.53 7.30 1.71
CA ALA A 35 -6.66 6.78 2.47
C ALA A 35 -6.43 6.89 3.99
N TYR A 36 -5.21 6.60 4.46
CA TYR A 36 -4.88 6.73 5.88
C TYR A 36 -4.88 8.19 6.34
N ARG A 37 -4.40 9.12 5.49
CA ARG A 37 -4.49 10.55 5.74
C ARG A 37 -5.94 11.04 5.78
N TRP A 38 -6.75 10.63 4.81
CA TRP A 38 -8.19 10.96 4.81
C TRP A 38 -8.86 10.44 6.08
N TYR A 39 -8.62 9.22 6.49
CA TYR A 39 -9.18 8.64 7.71
C TYR A 39 -8.80 9.45 8.95
N ARG A 40 -7.52 9.85 9.08
CA ARG A 40 -7.05 10.75 10.11
C ARG A 40 -7.84 12.06 10.14
N ASP A 41 -7.98 12.71 8.99
CA ASP A 41 -8.52 14.08 8.91
C ASP A 41 -10.05 14.11 8.99
N ALA A 42 -10.72 13.09 8.47
CA ALA A 42 -12.18 13.01 8.44
C ALA A 42 -12.78 12.34 9.67
N LEU A 43 -12.17 11.25 10.16
CA LEU A 43 -12.78 10.37 11.14
C LEU A 43 -12.04 10.30 12.48
N ARG A 44 -10.76 10.75 12.55
CA ARG A 44 -9.94 10.67 13.76
C ARG A 44 -9.42 12.03 14.23
N ARG A 45 -10.31 13.03 14.20
CA ARG A 45 -9.99 14.37 14.73
C ARG A 45 -9.71 14.38 16.22
N ASP A 46 -10.25 13.42 16.97
CA ASP A 46 -9.92 13.16 18.37
C ASP A 46 -8.42 12.94 18.55
N LEU A 47 -7.82 12.01 17.79
CA LEU A 47 -6.37 11.74 17.82
C LEU A 47 -5.52 12.91 17.29
N VAL A 48 -6.03 13.68 16.31
CA VAL A 48 -5.37 14.91 15.85
C VAL A 48 -5.30 15.95 16.98
N ASN A 49 -6.37 16.13 17.74
CA ASN A 49 -6.42 17.05 18.88
C ASN A 49 -5.52 16.57 20.02
N GLU A 50 -5.54 15.27 20.32
CA GLU A 50 -4.65 14.65 21.32
C GLU A 50 -3.18 14.82 20.93
N SER A 51 -2.83 14.57 19.67
CA SER A 51 -1.48 14.77 19.12
C SER A 51 -0.99 16.21 19.37
N ARG A 52 -1.83 17.20 19.10
CA ARG A 52 -1.49 18.62 19.34
C ARG A 52 -1.30 18.91 20.84
N ALA A 53 -2.20 18.40 21.67
CA ALA A 53 -2.13 18.61 23.11
C ALA A 53 -0.89 17.97 23.76
N GLN A 54 -0.47 16.80 23.24
CA GLN A 54 0.68 16.05 23.78
C GLN A 54 2.00 16.34 23.05
N GLY A 55 2.00 17.10 21.95
CA GLY A 55 3.19 17.29 21.12
C GLY A 55 3.72 16.00 20.46
N LYS A 56 2.86 14.99 20.29
CA LYS A 56 3.18 13.69 19.68
C LYS A 56 2.81 13.64 18.20
N ASN A 57 3.49 12.76 17.44
CA ASN A 57 3.09 12.49 16.07
C ASN A 57 1.74 11.77 16.03
N VAL A 58 0.78 12.29 15.27
CA VAL A 58 -0.58 11.73 15.16
C VAL A 58 -0.58 10.31 14.61
N TYR A 59 0.31 9.98 13.67
CA TYR A 59 0.40 8.63 13.13
C TYR A 59 0.95 7.63 14.15
N ALA A 60 1.81 8.07 15.08
CA ALA A 60 2.24 7.22 16.18
C ALA A 60 1.08 6.91 17.15
N LEU A 61 0.16 7.85 17.38
CA LEU A 61 -1.06 7.60 18.16
C LEU A 61 -2.01 6.64 17.42
N MET A 62 -2.18 6.82 16.12
CA MET A 62 -2.99 5.93 15.28
C MET A 62 -2.41 4.51 15.22
N ASP A 63 -1.09 4.37 15.11
CA ASP A 63 -0.41 3.07 15.16
C ASP A 63 -0.60 2.37 16.50
N ALA A 64 -0.46 3.12 17.61
CA ALA A 64 -0.68 2.60 18.97
C ALA A 64 -2.15 2.15 19.17
N GLU A 65 -3.10 2.85 18.58
CA GLU A 65 -4.50 2.43 18.60
C GLU A 65 -4.73 1.19 17.74
N ALA A 66 -4.26 1.19 16.49
CA ALA A 66 -4.40 0.05 15.57
C ALA A 66 -3.78 -1.25 16.15
N ALA A 67 -2.70 -1.11 16.92
CA ALA A 67 -2.06 -2.23 17.62
C ALA A 67 -2.94 -2.91 18.67
N GLN A 68 -4.00 -2.25 19.15
CA GLN A 68 -4.95 -2.82 20.12
C GLN A 68 -5.95 -3.78 19.45
N SER A 69 -6.10 -3.72 18.14
CA SER A 69 -6.90 -4.67 17.36
C SER A 69 -6.03 -5.81 16.85
N ARG A 70 -6.58 -7.01 16.79
CA ARG A 70 -5.88 -8.19 16.25
C ARG A 70 -5.81 -8.17 14.72
N PRO A 71 -4.90 -8.92 14.09
CA PRO A 71 -4.86 -9.14 12.64
C PRO A 71 -6.24 -9.55 12.08
N GLY A 72 -6.63 -8.92 10.97
CA GLY A 72 -7.97 -9.05 10.38
C GLY A 72 -9.02 -8.14 11.03
N SER A 73 -8.59 -7.15 11.85
CA SER A 73 -9.41 -6.04 12.36
C SER A 73 -10.75 -6.47 12.95
N ASN A 74 -10.78 -7.62 13.64
CA ASN A 74 -12.02 -8.23 14.17
C ASN A 74 -13.15 -8.39 13.14
N GLY A 75 -12.81 -8.62 11.86
CA GLY A 75 -13.74 -8.78 10.75
C GLY A 75 -14.16 -7.48 10.06
N VAL A 76 -13.63 -6.34 10.47
CA VAL A 76 -13.81 -5.07 9.75
C VAL A 76 -12.83 -5.03 8.58
N VAL A 77 -13.34 -4.83 7.37
CA VAL A 77 -12.54 -4.75 6.14
C VAL A 77 -12.79 -3.39 5.48
N PHE A 78 -11.71 -2.72 5.05
CA PHE A 78 -11.80 -1.44 4.35
C PHE A 78 -11.36 -1.57 2.90
N ALA A 79 -12.19 -1.11 1.96
CA ALA A 79 -11.85 -0.95 0.55
C ALA A 79 -11.45 0.52 0.30
N PRO A 80 -10.19 0.81 -0.10
CA PRO A 80 -9.65 2.18 -0.10
C PRO A 80 -10.00 3.00 -1.36
N TYR A 81 -11.09 2.72 -2.08
CA TYR A 81 -11.41 3.31 -3.39
C TYR A 81 -11.98 4.72 -3.29
N LEU A 82 -11.37 5.60 -2.49
CA LEU A 82 -11.91 6.94 -2.16
C LEU A 82 -11.94 7.91 -3.36
N SER A 83 -11.15 7.67 -4.39
CA SER A 83 -11.06 8.48 -5.62
C SER A 83 -11.29 7.64 -6.88
N GLY A 84 -12.09 6.60 -6.76
CA GLY A 84 -12.10 5.53 -7.76
C GLY A 84 -10.92 4.62 -7.61
N GLU A 85 -10.69 3.73 -8.57
CA GLU A 85 -9.53 2.86 -8.61
C GLU A 85 -8.98 2.73 -10.03
N ARG A 86 -7.69 2.40 -10.15
CA ARG A 86 -7.00 2.22 -11.42
C ARG A 86 -6.44 0.81 -11.58
N CYS A 87 -5.89 0.25 -10.51
CA CYS A 87 -5.32 -1.09 -10.49
C CYS A 87 -5.70 -1.80 -9.19
N PRO A 88 -6.27 -2.99 -9.25
CA PRO A 88 -6.51 -3.83 -10.45
C PRO A 88 -7.79 -3.50 -11.23
N TYR A 89 -8.65 -2.64 -10.70
CA TYR A 89 -9.97 -2.33 -11.26
C TYR A 89 -9.98 -0.92 -11.84
N PRO A 90 -9.88 -0.73 -13.18
CA PRO A 90 -9.92 0.60 -13.79
C PRO A 90 -11.35 1.15 -13.74
N ASP A 91 -11.76 1.63 -12.56
CA ASP A 91 -13.12 2.07 -12.29
C ASP A 91 -13.14 3.42 -11.55
N PRO A 92 -13.45 4.54 -12.23
CA PRO A 92 -13.55 5.84 -11.62
C PRO A 92 -14.77 5.98 -10.67
N ASN A 93 -15.72 5.05 -10.76
CA ASN A 93 -16.95 5.06 -9.97
C ASN A 93 -16.82 4.31 -8.64
N ALA A 94 -15.76 3.51 -8.47
CA ALA A 94 -15.51 2.82 -7.21
C ALA A 94 -15.42 3.81 -6.04
N ARG A 95 -15.92 3.42 -4.88
CA ARG A 95 -15.94 4.25 -3.65
C ARG A 95 -15.41 3.47 -2.46
N GLY A 96 -14.90 4.20 -1.46
CA GLY A 96 -14.43 3.62 -0.21
C GLY A 96 -15.57 2.95 0.57
N VAL A 97 -15.28 1.80 1.17
CA VAL A 97 -16.27 1.01 1.91
C VAL A 97 -15.66 0.46 3.19
N PHE A 98 -16.36 0.59 4.30
CA PHE A 98 -16.16 -0.25 5.48
C PHE A 98 -17.20 -1.38 5.49
N TYR A 99 -16.72 -2.60 5.52
CA TYR A 99 -17.53 -3.81 5.58
C TYR A 99 -17.33 -4.50 6.94
N GLY A 100 -18.34 -5.23 7.42
CA GLY A 100 -18.23 -6.06 8.61
C GLY A 100 -18.35 -5.31 9.94
N LEU A 101 -18.82 -4.05 9.95
CA LEU A 101 -19.09 -3.31 11.18
C LEU A 101 -20.19 -3.99 11.99
N SER A 102 -19.99 -4.06 13.31
CA SER A 102 -20.95 -4.55 14.29
C SER A 102 -21.00 -3.60 15.50
N LEU A 103 -21.93 -3.83 16.42
CA LEU A 103 -22.00 -3.08 17.67
C LEU A 103 -20.75 -3.22 18.55
N GLY A 104 -19.94 -4.28 18.33
CA GLY A 104 -18.68 -4.49 19.04
C GLY A 104 -17.45 -3.87 18.35
N SER A 105 -17.60 -3.29 17.15
CA SER A 105 -16.47 -2.69 16.44
C SER A 105 -15.98 -1.44 17.14
N THR A 106 -14.66 -1.30 17.25
CA THR A 106 -13.99 -0.20 17.95
C THR A 106 -13.24 0.72 16.98
N GLY A 107 -12.80 1.89 17.47
CA GLY A 107 -11.91 2.77 16.73
C GLY A 107 -10.59 2.09 16.33
N ALA A 108 -10.07 1.22 17.22
CA ALA A 108 -8.87 0.42 16.94
C ALA A 108 -9.07 -0.52 15.75
N ASP A 109 -10.24 -1.19 15.65
CA ASP A 109 -10.57 -2.06 14.53
C ASP A 109 -10.66 -1.26 13.22
N MET A 110 -11.30 -0.10 13.25
CA MET A 110 -11.42 0.75 12.07
C MET A 110 -10.06 1.32 11.62
N THR A 111 -9.24 1.78 12.57
CA THR A 111 -7.90 2.31 12.26
C THR A 111 -7.01 1.22 11.65
N ARG A 112 -7.05 0.02 12.22
CA ARG A 112 -6.34 -1.13 11.68
C ARG A 112 -6.88 -1.55 10.31
N ALA A 113 -8.20 -1.61 10.14
CA ALA A 113 -8.84 -1.98 8.87
C ALA A 113 -8.41 -1.06 7.71
N VAL A 114 -8.20 0.24 7.96
CA VAL A 114 -7.70 1.15 6.92
C VAL A 114 -6.28 0.80 6.50
N MET A 115 -5.38 0.49 7.44
CA MET A 115 -4.01 0.05 7.14
C MET A 115 -4.01 -1.29 6.39
N GLU A 116 -4.81 -2.25 6.84
CA GLU A 116 -4.97 -3.56 6.21
C GLU A 116 -5.57 -3.44 4.82
N GLY A 117 -6.60 -2.63 4.62
CA GLY A 117 -7.26 -2.42 3.33
C GLY A 117 -6.33 -1.83 2.27
N VAL A 118 -5.51 -0.85 2.64
CA VAL A 118 -4.43 -0.34 1.77
C VAL A 118 -3.42 -1.45 1.45
N THR A 119 -3.06 -2.27 2.44
CA THR A 119 -2.11 -3.37 2.25
C THR A 119 -2.70 -4.46 1.34
N PHE A 120 -4.00 -4.77 1.45
CA PHE A 120 -4.70 -5.70 0.57
C PHE A 120 -4.77 -5.19 -0.88
N SER A 121 -4.99 -3.89 -1.08
CA SER A 121 -4.93 -3.29 -2.42
C SER A 121 -3.54 -3.47 -3.04
N LEU A 122 -2.47 -3.24 -2.27
CA LEU A 122 -1.09 -3.50 -2.72
C LEU A 122 -0.82 -4.99 -2.96
N LYS A 123 -1.40 -5.89 -2.15
CA LYS A 123 -1.30 -7.35 -2.36
C LYS A 123 -1.87 -7.75 -3.71
N GLN A 124 -3.03 -7.23 -4.12
CA GLN A 124 -3.59 -7.48 -5.45
C GLN A 124 -2.63 -7.05 -6.57
N VAL A 125 -1.94 -5.92 -6.40
CA VAL A 125 -0.91 -5.47 -7.36
C VAL A 125 0.26 -6.45 -7.40
N ILE A 126 0.77 -6.89 -6.23
CA ILE A 126 1.86 -7.87 -6.14
C ILE A 126 1.47 -9.19 -6.81
N ASP A 127 0.24 -9.66 -6.60
CA ASP A 127 -0.25 -10.90 -7.21
C ASP A 127 -0.32 -10.82 -8.74
N ILE A 128 -0.67 -9.65 -9.29
CA ILE A 128 -0.63 -9.41 -10.73
C ILE A 128 0.83 -9.38 -11.22
N LEU A 129 1.72 -8.66 -10.52
CA LEU A 129 3.14 -8.59 -10.87
C LEU A 129 3.81 -9.97 -10.87
N ALA A 130 3.46 -10.81 -9.90
CA ALA A 130 3.99 -12.17 -9.78
C ALA A 130 3.66 -13.08 -10.97
N ARG A 131 2.66 -12.72 -11.79
CA ARG A 131 2.36 -13.43 -13.06
C ARG A 131 3.45 -13.18 -14.12
N PHE A 132 4.18 -12.07 -14.04
CA PHE A 132 5.23 -11.70 -14.99
C PHE A 132 6.61 -12.15 -14.51
N ALA A 133 6.87 -12.02 -13.22
CA ALA A 133 8.13 -12.44 -12.61
C ALA A 133 7.93 -12.78 -11.13
N PRO A 134 8.69 -13.74 -10.58
CA PRO A 134 8.67 -14.04 -9.16
C PRO A 134 8.99 -12.79 -8.33
N CYS A 135 8.17 -12.54 -7.29
CA CYS A 135 8.43 -11.50 -6.32
C CYS A 135 9.01 -12.13 -5.07
N GLU A 136 10.28 -11.88 -4.77
CA GLU A 136 10.98 -12.51 -3.65
C GLU A 136 11.08 -11.60 -2.42
N LYS A 137 10.91 -10.29 -2.60
CA LYS A 137 11.03 -9.28 -1.55
C LYS A 137 10.33 -7.98 -1.96
N VAL A 138 10.00 -7.17 -0.98
CA VAL A 138 9.38 -5.85 -1.18
C VAL A 138 10.24 -4.77 -0.53
N TYR A 139 10.52 -3.71 -1.27
CA TYR A 139 11.08 -2.49 -0.72
C TYR A 139 9.97 -1.47 -0.52
N THR A 140 9.70 -1.09 0.72
CA THR A 140 8.67 -0.11 1.05
C THR A 140 9.28 1.28 1.27
N SER A 141 8.55 2.32 0.81
CA SER A 141 8.97 3.71 0.94
C SER A 141 7.77 4.63 1.20
N GLY A 142 8.04 5.90 1.47
CA GLY A 142 7.03 6.89 1.80
C GLY A 142 6.58 6.81 3.27
N GLY A 143 5.55 7.59 3.64
CA GLY A 143 5.14 7.76 5.03
C GLY A 143 4.74 6.49 5.76
N GLY A 144 4.14 5.53 5.07
CA GLY A 144 3.73 4.24 5.65
C GLY A 144 4.91 3.35 6.05
N SER A 145 6.08 3.51 5.40
CA SER A 145 7.28 2.74 5.74
C SER A 145 7.89 3.10 7.11
N ALA A 146 7.53 4.26 7.65
CA ALA A 146 7.98 4.68 8.98
C ALA A 146 7.33 3.89 10.12
N SER A 147 6.13 3.32 9.89
CA SER A 147 5.40 2.54 10.89
C SER A 147 5.90 1.09 10.97
N PRO A 148 6.49 0.64 12.09
CA PRO A 148 6.85 -0.78 12.27
C PRO A 148 5.63 -1.70 12.19
N LEU A 149 4.49 -1.27 12.73
CA LEU A 149 3.25 -2.03 12.66
C LEU A 149 2.81 -2.25 11.20
N TRP A 150 2.86 -1.19 10.38
CA TRP A 150 2.44 -1.30 8.98
C TRP A 150 3.42 -2.13 8.14
N ARG A 151 4.73 -2.02 8.40
CA ARG A 151 5.72 -2.92 7.76
C ARG A 151 5.47 -4.38 8.09
N GLN A 152 5.12 -4.68 9.37
CA GLN A 152 4.76 -6.05 9.75
C GLN A 152 3.49 -6.53 9.04
N MET A 153 2.43 -5.69 8.95
CA MET A 153 1.24 -6.02 8.18
C MET A 153 1.58 -6.30 6.71
N GLN A 154 2.44 -5.49 6.10
CA GLN A 154 2.88 -5.71 4.72
C GLN A 154 3.60 -7.06 4.58
N ALA A 155 4.55 -7.35 5.45
CA ALA A 155 5.28 -8.63 5.41
C ALA A 155 4.33 -9.82 5.57
N ASP A 156 3.39 -9.75 6.52
CA ASP A 156 2.45 -10.82 6.82
C ASP A 156 1.44 -11.06 5.68
N VAL A 157 0.91 -9.96 5.10
CA VAL A 157 -0.08 -10.01 4.01
C VAL A 157 0.54 -10.44 2.70
N PHE A 158 1.74 -9.95 2.40
CA PHE A 158 2.44 -10.29 1.15
C PHE A 158 3.08 -11.68 1.20
N ASP A 159 3.31 -12.19 2.40
CA ASP A 159 4.14 -13.39 2.68
C ASP A 159 5.55 -13.26 2.09
N LEU A 160 6.12 -12.07 2.19
CA LEU A 160 7.42 -11.69 1.64
C LEU A 160 8.20 -10.84 2.64
N PRO A 161 9.53 -10.93 2.67
CA PRO A 161 10.37 -9.98 3.38
C PRO A 161 10.13 -8.55 2.89
N VAL A 162 9.95 -7.61 3.83
CA VAL A 162 9.76 -6.18 3.58
C VAL A 162 10.96 -5.41 4.11
N TYR A 163 11.57 -4.62 3.24
CA TYR A 163 12.76 -3.82 3.55
C TYR A 163 12.46 -2.33 3.47
N THR A 164 13.08 -1.55 4.35
CA THR A 164 13.25 -0.10 4.13
C THR A 164 14.68 0.19 3.72
N MET A 165 14.86 1.25 2.96
CA MET A 165 16.16 1.69 2.48
C MET A 165 16.51 3.06 3.01
N SER A 166 17.80 3.41 3.01
CA SER A 166 18.26 4.77 3.27
C SER A 166 17.49 5.76 2.40
N ALA A 167 17.05 6.87 3.00
CA ALA A 167 16.21 7.88 2.34
C ALA A 167 14.85 7.35 1.82
N ALA A 168 14.27 6.30 2.44
CA ALA A 168 12.97 5.76 2.05
C ALA A 168 11.84 6.81 2.05
N GLY A 169 11.93 7.83 2.88
CA GLY A 169 11.00 8.98 2.88
C GLY A 169 11.09 9.84 1.63
N GLU A 170 12.26 9.89 0.98
CA GLU A 170 12.61 10.78 -0.13
C GLU A 170 12.91 9.99 -1.43
N GLY A 171 12.35 8.79 -1.57
CA GLY A 171 12.71 7.84 -2.62
C GLY A 171 12.73 8.40 -4.03
N GLY A 172 11.74 9.23 -4.41
CA GLY A 172 11.69 9.87 -5.72
C GLY A 172 12.83 10.86 -5.95
N ALA A 173 13.13 11.72 -4.96
CA ALA A 173 14.25 12.68 -5.04
C ALA A 173 15.59 11.94 -5.07
N TYR A 174 15.72 10.87 -4.30
CA TYR A 174 16.93 10.05 -4.25
C TYR A 174 17.23 9.39 -5.61
N GLY A 175 16.19 8.85 -6.25
CA GLY A 175 16.30 8.32 -7.61
C GLY A 175 16.71 9.40 -8.63
N ALA A 176 16.13 10.61 -8.54
CA ALA A 176 16.50 11.74 -9.41
C ALA A 176 17.97 12.14 -9.23
N VAL A 177 18.49 12.15 -8.00
CA VAL A 177 19.91 12.42 -7.71
C VAL A 177 20.82 11.37 -8.36
N MET A 178 20.44 10.08 -8.33
CA MET A 178 21.23 9.05 -9.00
C MET A 178 21.28 9.25 -10.52
N VAL A 179 20.14 9.56 -11.16
CA VAL A 179 20.09 9.84 -12.60
C VAL A 179 20.93 11.07 -12.95
N ALA A 180 20.80 12.17 -12.19
CA ALA A 180 21.56 13.38 -12.38
C ALA A 180 23.07 13.16 -12.18
N GLY A 181 23.46 12.37 -11.18
CA GLY A 181 24.85 12.02 -10.90
C GLY A 181 25.51 11.22 -12.02
N VAL A 182 24.79 10.30 -12.66
CA VAL A 182 25.27 9.61 -13.87
C VAL A 182 25.44 10.59 -15.01
N GLY A 183 24.45 11.48 -15.24
CA GLY A 183 24.55 12.52 -16.27
C GLY A 183 25.71 13.51 -16.04
N ALA A 184 26.07 13.78 -14.78
CA ALA A 184 27.20 14.63 -14.41
C ALA A 184 28.56 13.88 -14.35
N GLY A 185 28.60 12.57 -14.62
CA GLY A 185 29.80 11.76 -14.58
C GLY A 185 30.29 11.42 -13.16
N VAL A 186 29.46 11.55 -12.13
CA VAL A 186 29.76 11.11 -10.75
C VAL A 186 29.80 9.59 -10.67
N TRP A 187 28.90 8.92 -11.37
CA TRP A 187 28.85 7.48 -11.53
C TRP A 187 28.85 7.10 -13.01
N LYS A 188 29.45 5.97 -13.32
CA LYS A 188 29.54 5.45 -14.68
C LYS A 188 28.17 5.14 -15.28
N ASP A 189 27.30 4.55 -14.47
CA ASP A 189 25.96 4.11 -14.84
C ASP A 189 25.03 4.04 -13.61
N LEU A 190 23.76 3.77 -13.85
CA LEU A 190 22.77 3.69 -12.77
C LEU A 190 23.00 2.50 -11.84
N LEU A 191 23.59 1.42 -12.32
CA LEU A 191 23.88 0.26 -11.48
C LEU A 191 24.95 0.61 -10.43
N GLU A 192 26.01 1.32 -10.83
CA GLU A 192 27.00 1.85 -9.88
C GLU A 192 26.37 2.84 -8.90
N ALA A 193 25.49 3.74 -9.38
CA ALA A 193 24.79 4.70 -8.54
C ALA A 193 23.92 4.03 -7.46
N THR A 194 23.33 2.85 -7.73
CA THR A 194 22.53 2.12 -6.72
C THR A 194 23.36 1.64 -5.54
N GLY A 195 24.69 1.58 -5.66
CA GLY A 195 25.59 1.21 -4.56
C GLY A 195 25.55 2.12 -3.33
N ILE A 196 24.96 3.33 -3.45
CA ILE A 196 24.75 4.22 -2.30
C ILE A 196 23.53 3.86 -1.46
N VAL A 197 22.62 3.05 -2.00
CA VAL A 197 21.39 2.63 -1.33
C VAL A 197 21.70 1.53 -0.32
N ARG A 198 21.33 1.73 0.93
CA ARG A 198 21.54 0.76 2.01
C ARG A 198 20.20 0.30 2.57
N VAL A 199 20.10 -0.99 2.87
CA VAL A 199 18.97 -1.52 3.63
C VAL A 199 19.12 -1.05 5.08
N GLU A 200 18.05 -0.47 5.64
CA GLU A 200 17.99 0.00 7.03
C GLU A 200 17.24 -0.97 7.94
N THR A 201 16.13 -1.52 7.46
CA THR A 201 15.33 -2.47 8.22
C THR A 201 14.93 -3.64 7.35
N GLU A 202 14.80 -4.81 7.98
CA GLU A 202 14.19 -6.02 7.43
C GLU A 202 13.02 -6.42 8.33
N THR A 203 11.89 -6.73 7.74
CA THR A 203 10.70 -7.23 8.44
C THR A 203 10.26 -8.53 7.77
N LEU A 204 10.35 -9.63 8.51
CA LEU A 204 9.97 -10.96 8.02
C LEU A 204 8.50 -11.25 8.32
N PRO A 205 7.82 -12.08 7.50
CA PRO A 205 6.45 -12.51 7.76
C PRO A 205 6.32 -13.26 9.10
N ASN A 206 5.29 -12.90 9.90
CA ASN A 206 4.89 -13.67 11.06
C ASN A 206 3.83 -14.69 10.67
N ARG A 207 4.18 -15.96 10.71
CA ARG A 207 3.29 -17.07 10.29
C ARG A 207 2.02 -17.19 11.13
N GLU A 208 2.03 -16.73 12.38
CA GLU A 208 0.86 -16.75 13.26
C GLU A 208 -0.27 -15.85 12.76
N ASN A 209 0.08 -14.74 12.09
CA ASN A 209 -0.88 -13.78 11.56
C ASN A 209 -1.44 -14.16 10.18
N GLN A 210 -0.76 -15.03 9.45
CA GLN A 210 -1.07 -15.32 8.04
C GLN A 210 -2.49 -15.84 7.82
N LYS A 211 -3.00 -16.69 8.73
CA LYS A 211 -4.37 -17.21 8.59
C LYS A 211 -5.39 -16.07 8.63
N ALA A 212 -5.29 -15.19 9.64
CA ALA A 212 -6.22 -14.08 9.80
C ALA A 212 -6.18 -13.14 8.59
N TYR A 213 -4.99 -12.87 8.05
CA TYR A 213 -4.85 -12.01 6.87
C TYR A 213 -5.34 -12.70 5.57
N ARG A 214 -5.15 -14.00 5.40
CA ARG A 214 -5.74 -14.71 4.25
C ARG A 214 -7.27 -14.66 4.29
N ASP A 215 -7.86 -14.95 5.45
CA ASP A 215 -9.31 -14.92 5.63
C ASP A 215 -9.87 -13.51 5.35
N ALA A 216 -9.22 -12.46 5.85
CA ALA A 216 -9.62 -11.08 5.61
C ALA A 216 -9.40 -10.63 4.15
N PHE A 217 -8.32 -11.06 3.51
CA PHE A 217 -8.03 -10.77 2.10
C PHE A 217 -9.01 -11.48 1.15
N GLU A 218 -9.44 -12.69 1.49
CA GLU A 218 -10.50 -13.40 0.77
C GLU A 218 -11.79 -12.56 0.75
N ILE A 219 -12.24 -12.07 1.93
CA ILE A 219 -13.39 -11.17 2.02
C ILE A 219 -13.16 -9.89 1.22
N TYR A 220 -12.01 -9.23 1.41
CA TYR A 220 -11.65 -8.01 0.68
C TYR A 220 -11.79 -8.17 -0.83
N SER A 221 -11.31 -9.29 -1.37
CA SER A 221 -11.32 -9.57 -2.81
C SER A 221 -12.73 -9.72 -3.40
N THR A 222 -13.74 -10.02 -2.56
CA THR A 222 -15.15 -10.10 -3.00
C THR A 222 -15.85 -8.75 -3.03
N LEU A 223 -15.34 -7.74 -2.33
CA LEU A 223 -16.07 -6.48 -2.13
C LEU A 223 -16.27 -5.70 -3.44
N TYR A 224 -15.22 -5.52 -4.23
CA TYR A 224 -15.36 -4.77 -5.48
C TYR A 224 -16.37 -5.43 -6.44
N PRO A 225 -16.27 -6.73 -6.79
CA PRO A 225 -17.25 -7.37 -7.67
C PRO A 225 -18.69 -7.29 -7.12
N ALA A 226 -18.86 -7.49 -5.80
CA ALA A 226 -20.18 -7.43 -5.16
C ALA A 226 -20.80 -6.02 -5.20
N LEU A 227 -19.98 -4.98 -5.12
CA LEU A 227 -20.43 -3.59 -5.02
C LEU A 227 -20.43 -2.83 -6.34
N LYS A 228 -19.89 -3.41 -7.42
CA LYS A 228 -19.77 -2.76 -8.73
C LYS A 228 -21.08 -2.13 -9.20
N LYS A 229 -22.18 -2.86 -9.10
CA LYS A 229 -23.50 -2.35 -9.48
C LYS A 229 -23.93 -1.13 -8.63
N ALA A 230 -23.58 -1.12 -7.35
CA ALA A 230 -23.90 0.01 -6.47
C ALA A 230 -23.06 1.25 -6.83
N PHE A 231 -21.77 1.05 -7.17
CA PHE A 231 -20.90 2.13 -7.63
C PHE A 231 -21.44 2.77 -8.92
N ASP A 232 -21.83 1.97 -9.90
CA ASP A 232 -22.38 2.46 -11.16
C ASP A 232 -23.70 3.24 -10.93
N LEU A 233 -24.59 2.68 -10.11
CA LEU A 233 -25.85 3.34 -9.79
C LEU A 233 -25.64 4.68 -9.06
N SER A 234 -24.63 4.76 -8.17
CA SER A 234 -24.28 6.03 -7.50
C SER A 234 -23.80 7.08 -8.50
N ALA A 235 -22.93 6.67 -9.44
CA ALA A 235 -22.42 7.55 -10.48
C ALA A 235 -23.54 8.06 -11.42
N GLU A 236 -24.48 7.19 -11.81
CA GLU A 236 -25.66 7.57 -12.60
C GLU A 236 -26.52 8.64 -11.89
N LYS A 237 -26.54 8.63 -10.56
CA LYS A 237 -27.25 9.61 -9.74
C LYS A 237 -26.44 10.87 -9.43
N GLY A 238 -25.18 10.94 -9.88
CA GLY A 238 -24.28 12.07 -9.66
C GLY A 238 -23.67 12.14 -8.26
N TRP A 239 -23.49 11.00 -7.61
CA TRP A 239 -22.92 10.87 -6.25
C TRP A 239 -21.48 10.40 -6.28
#